data_28d008c768a9725beeed26cb3620217b
#
_entry.id   28d008c768a9725beeed26cb3620217b
#
_cell.length_a   1.000
_cell.length_b   1.000
_cell.length_c   1.000
_cell.angle_alpha   90.00
_cell.angle_beta   90.00
_cell.angle_gamma   90.00
#
_symmetry.space_group_name_H-M   'P 1'
#
loop_
_entity.id
_entity.type
_entity.pdbx_description
1 polymer ?
#
loop_
_entity_poly.entity_id
_entity_poly.type
_entity_poly.pdbx_seq_one_letter_code
_entity_poly.pdbx_strand_id
1 'polypeptide(L)'
;MKIDLKGTSFIYSCRIDTKERAENFKIIYNFYKENCINFFNVFIEDSTTIQLPNLINFDKFDTYIFKKNEEMYRRCEAFNTGLLLSTHSEIIGFCDIDVIISPDNILKTINYLNEHKECGLMYPYNGLFLCTSESIKKEFAKTLKYLTLEKYFPSNTSINFFNGDILVGHNNSVGGCVFGRRDNIIKCKGYNSNFIGWGYEDNEFPNRVHKLGYDVTRINEKNAALWHLPHDGLNSSPKAENPYYENNRQLSNFIDKAKKEDIIDYLKTWNLI
;
A
#
# COMPACT_ATOMS: atom_id res chain seq x y z
N MET A 1 -18.54 0.52 -16.79
CA MET A 1 -18.62 -0.89 -16.33
C MET A 1 -17.69 -1.03 -15.15
N LYS A 2 -18.08 -1.72 -14.06
CA LYS A 2 -17.18 -1.98 -12.92
C LYS A 2 -16.22 -3.11 -13.26
N ILE A 3 -14.99 -3.00 -12.74
CA ILE A 3 -13.93 -3.99 -12.96
C ILE A 3 -14.08 -5.14 -11.96
N ASP A 4 -14.06 -6.37 -12.45
CA ASP A 4 -14.16 -7.59 -11.61
C ASP A 4 -12.77 -7.97 -11.09
N LEU A 5 -12.60 -7.96 -9.76
CA LEU A 5 -11.37 -8.28 -9.05
C LEU A 5 -11.52 -9.57 -8.21
N LYS A 6 -12.28 -10.52 -8.70
CA LYS A 6 -12.55 -11.81 -8.03
C LYS A 6 -11.27 -12.50 -7.58
N GLY A 7 -11.29 -13.04 -6.35
CA GLY A 7 -10.16 -13.76 -5.77
C GLY A 7 -9.08 -12.86 -5.18
N THR A 8 -9.37 -11.57 -5.02
CA THR A 8 -8.43 -10.57 -4.50
C THR A 8 -8.91 -9.99 -3.16
N SER A 9 -8.00 -9.84 -2.21
CA SER A 9 -8.19 -9.04 -1.00
C SER A 9 -7.29 -7.80 -1.02
N PHE A 10 -7.87 -6.65 -0.71
CA PHE A 10 -7.14 -5.44 -0.39
C PHE A 10 -6.99 -5.35 1.12
N ILE A 11 -5.76 -5.29 1.59
CA ILE A 11 -5.45 -5.15 3.02
C ILE A 11 -5.02 -3.71 3.26
N TYR A 12 -5.73 -3.05 4.15
CA TYR A 12 -5.45 -1.69 4.56
C TYR A 12 -4.95 -1.68 6.00
N SER A 13 -3.74 -1.19 6.19
CA SER A 13 -3.28 -0.82 7.51
C SER A 13 -3.73 0.62 7.75
N CYS A 14 -4.53 0.84 8.81
CA CYS A 14 -5.24 2.09 9.02
C CYS A 14 -4.82 2.74 10.33
N ARG A 15 -4.39 4.01 10.29
CA ARG A 15 -4.30 4.88 11.45
C ARG A 15 -4.99 6.20 11.12
N ILE A 16 -6.13 6.42 11.74
CA ILE A 16 -6.96 7.62 11.51
C ILE A 16 -6.75 8.56 12.70
N ASP A 17 -5.74 9.39 12.60
CA ASP A 17 -5.34 10.35 13.63
C ASP A 17 -5.59 11.81 13.24
N THR A 18 -5.96 12.06 11.96
CA THR A 18 -6.34 13.37 11.47
C THR A 18 -7.64 13.34 10.68
N LYS A 19 -8.28 14.51 10.57
CA LYS A 19 -9.50 14.67 9.77
C LYS A 19 -9.26 14.40 8.28
N GLU A 20 -8.10 14.83 7.79
CA GLU A 20 -7.69 14.65 6.39
C GLU A 20 -7.56 13.17 6.05
N ARG A 21 -6.94 12.37 6.93
CA ARG A 21 -6.85 10.91 6.75
C ARG A 21 -8.22 10.24 6.78
N ALA A 22 -9.13 10.70 7.66
CA ALA A 22 -10.50 10.21 7.67
C ALA A 22 -11.24 10.52 6.36
N GLU A 23 -11.06 11.71 5.80
CA GLU A 23 -11.62 12.10 4.50
C GLU A 23 -11.01 11.29 3.36
N ASN A 24 -9.67 11.14 3.33
CA ASN A 24 -8.97 10.34 2.33
C ASN A 24 -9.45 8.90 2.34
N PHE A 25 -9.54 8.27 3.51
CA PHE A 25 -10.08 6.92 3.63
C PHE A 25 -11.47 6.77 3.02
N LYS A 26 -12.41 7.69 3.32
CA LYS A 26 -13.76 7.69 2.72
C LYS A 26 -13.72 7.78 1.20
N ILE A 27 -12.86 8.64 0.66
CA ILE A 27 -12.72 8.83 -0.79
C ILE A 27 -12.21 7.53 -1.42
N ILE A 28 -11.15 6.92 -0.87
CA ILE A 28 -10.56 5.68 -1.37
C ILE A 28 -11.56 4.51 -1.32
N TYR A 29 -12.23 4.33 -0.19
CA TYR A 29 -13.25 3.29 -0.02
C TYR A 29 -14.36 3.43 -1.07
N ASN A 30 -14.95 4.63 -1.19
CA ASN A 30 -16.02 4.89 -2.15
C ASN A 30 -15.54 4.74 -3.60
N PHE A 31 -14.32 5.19 -3.91
CA PHE A 31 -13.75 5.05 -5.25
C PHE A 31 -13.69 3.60 -5.68
N TYR A 32 -13.12 2.70 -4.87
CA TYR A 32 -13.03 1.29 -5.26
C TYR A 32 -14.39 0.60 -5.26
N LYS A 33 -15.32 0.94 -4.36
CA LYS A 33 -16.71 0.42 -4.38
C LYS A 33 -17.50 0.85 -5.62
N GLU A 34 -17.26 2.06 -6.13
CA GLU A 34 -17.91 2.56 -7.36
C GLU A 34 -17.31 1.93 -8.62
N ASN A 35 -16.03 1.62 -8.64
CA ASN A 35 -15.32 1.22 -9.85
C ASN A 35 -15.01 -0.28 -9.94
N CYS A 36 -15.04 -1.02 -8.82
CA CYS A 36 -14.70 -2.43 -8.75
C CYS A 36 -15.82 -3.28 -8.14
N ILE A 37 -15.79 -4.59 -8.42
CA ILE A 37 -16.69 -5.60 -7.83
C ILE A 37 -15.92 -6.89 -7.48
N ASN A 38 -16.54 -7.74 -6.65
CA ASN A 38 -16.08 -9.10 -6.31
C ASN A 38 -14.70 -9.16 -5.65
N PHE A 39 -14.32 -8.14 -4.90
CA PHE A 39 -13.10 -8.11 -4.11
C PHE A 39 -13.43 -7.96 -2.62
N PHE A 40 -12.49 -8.32 -1.76
CA PHE A 40 -12.60 -8.20 -0.33
C PHE A 40 -11.75 -7.05 0.18
N ASN A 41 -12.22 -6.34 1.20
CA ASN A 41 -11.41 -5.40 1.95
C ASN A 41 -11.14 -5.95 3.35
N VAL A 42 -9.91 -5.81 3.81
CA VAL A 42 -9.51 -6.17 5.17
C VAL A 42 -8.87 -4.94 5.80
N PHE A 43 -9.59 -4.33 6.73
CA PHE A 43 -9.16 -3.13 7.43
C PHE A 43 -8.62 -3.49 8.81
N ILE A 44 -7.37 -3.19 9.05
CA ILE A 44 -6.74 -3.33 10.37
C ILE A 44 -6.47 -1.93 10.89
N GLU A 45 -7.30 -1.50 11.82
CA GLU A 45 -7.17 -0.18 12.46
C GLU A 45 -6.28 -0.29 13.69
N ASP A 46 -5.10 0.32 13.58
CA ASP A 46 -4.09 0.42 14.65
C ASP A 46 -4.10 1.86 15.21
N SER A 47 -5.03 2.13 16.12
CA SER A 47 -5.34 3.47 16.62
C SER A 47 -5.64 3.48 18.12
N THR A 48 -5.66 4.68 18.71
CA THR A 48 -6.05 4.86 20.13
C THR A 48 -7.54 4.67 20.34
N THR A 49 -8.37 5.02 19.35
CA THR A 49 -9.85 4.96 19.38
C THR A 49 -10.38 4.42 18.06
N ILE A 50 -11.55 3.78 18.13
CA ILE A 50 -12.27 3.27 16.97
C ILE A 50 -12.77 4.42 16.10
N GLN A 51 -12.36 4.45 14.82
CA GLN A 51 -12.75 5.49 13.86
C GLN A 51 -13.51 4.92 12.65
N LEU A 52 -13.02 3.83 12.04
CA LEU A 52 -13.52 3.36 10.75
C LEU A 52 -15.03 3.08 10.72
N PRO A 53 -15.66 2.42 11.72
CA PRO A 53 -17.11 2.20 11.72
C PRO A 53 -17.95 3.47 11.74
N ASN A 54 -17.37 4.60 12.17
CA ASN A 54 -18.00 5.90 12.14
C ASN A 54 -17.86 6.62 10.78
N LEU A 55 -16.98 6.12 9.92
CA LEU A 55 -16.65 6.74 8.64
C LEU A 55 -17.38 6.11 7.47
N ILE A 56 -17.56 4.78 7.48
CA ILE A 56 -18.15 4.00 6.39
C ILE A 56 -19.11 2.94 6.94
N ASN A 57 -20.01 2.48 6.07
CA ASN A 57 -20.84 1.30 6.33
C ASN A 57 -20.18 0.09 5.69
N PHE A 58 -19.69 -0.83 6.49
CA PHE A 58 -19.14 -2.11 6.02
C PHE A 58 -20.20 -2.96 5.34
N ASP A 59 -19.78 -3.71 4.33
CA ASP A 59 -20.64 -4.70 3.69
C ASP A 59 -20.11 -6.14 3.90
N LYS A 60 -20.74 -7.11 3.25
CA LYS A 60 -20.37 -8.54 3.38
C LYS A 60 -18.99 -8.91 2.84
N PHE A 61 -18.35 -8.02 2.10
CA PHE A 61 -16.99 -8.22 1.55
C PHE A 61 -15.92 -7.49 2.39
N ASP A 62 -16.35 -6.81 3.47
CA ASP A 62 -15.46 -6.05 4.33
C ASP A 62 -15.20 -6.82 5.63
N THR A 63 -13.95 -6.94 6.02
CA THR A 63 -13.50 -7.44 7.33
C THR A 63 -12.84 -6.29 8.06
N TYR A 64 -13.20 -6.10 9.31
CA TYR A 64 -12.65 -5.04 10.14
C TYR A 64 -12.15 -5.58 11.47
N ILE A 65 -10.92 -5.19 11.82
CA ILE A 65 -10.29 -5.47 13.12
C ILE A 65 -9.75 -4.16 13.70
N PHE A 66 -10.08 -3.92 14.96
CA PHE A 66 -9.52 -2.85 15.75
C PHE A 66 -8.44 -3.38 16.69
N LYS A 67 -7.25 -2.77 16.62
CA LYS A 67 -6.14 -3.01 17.54
C LYS A 67 -5.88 -1.70 18.29
N LYS A 68 -6.22 -1.68 19.59
CA LYS A 68 -5.92 -0.50 20.41
C LYS A 68 -4.43 -0.34 20.54
N ASN A 69 -3.89 0.77 20.06
CA ASN A 69 -2.49 1.10 20.11
C ASN A 69 -2.28 2.58 20.47
N GLU A 70 -1.69 2.84 21.61
CA GLU A 70 -1.34 4.20 22.10
C GLU A 70 0.12 4.57 21.75
N GLU A 71 0.87 3.63 21.18
CA GLU A 71 2.28 3.78 20.80
C GLU A 71 2.44 4.12 19.31
N MET A 72 3.67 3.94 18.82
CA MET A 72 4.00 4.11 17.41
C MET A 72 3.23 3.12 16.54
N TYR A 73 2.86 3.58 15.34
CA TYR A 73 2.11 2.82 14.35
C TYR A 73 2.82 1.52 13.95
N ARG A 74 2.08 0.41 13.99
CA ARG A 74 2.54 -0.96 13.69
C ARG A 74 2.06 -1.42 12.31
N ARG A 75 2.39 -0.62 11.25
CA ARG A 75 1.93 -0.86 9.87
C ARG A 75 2.20 -2.28 9.38
N CYS A 76 3.40 -2.79 9.56
CA CYS A 76 3.81 -4.12 9.12
C CYS A 76 3.03 -5.24 9.83
N GLU A 77 2.82 -5.11 11.13
CA GLU A 77 2.02 -6.06 11.90
C GLU A 77 0.55 -6.03 11.49
N ALA A 78 0.00 -4.85 11.20
CA ALA A 78 -1.35 -4.71 10.69
C ALA A 78 -1.52 -5.39 9.32
N PHE A 79 -0.59 -5.21 8.39
CA PHE A 79 -0.59 -5.91 7.10
C PHE A 79 -0.51 -7.43 7.26
N ASN A 80 0.34 -7.94 8.15
CA ASN A 80 0.44 -9.38 8.41
C ASN A 80 -0.86 -9.94 9.04
N THR A 81 -1.49 -9.20 9.95
CA THR A 81 -2.80 -9.58 10.49
C THR A 81 -3.84 -9.71 9.37
N GLY A 82 -3.91 -8.74 8.48
CA GLY A 82 -4.79 -8.78 7.31
C GLY A 82 -4.48 -9.94 6.36
N LEU A 83 -3.20 -10.24 6.12
CA LEU A 83 -2.76 -11.38 5.30
C LEU A 83 -3.28 -12.71 5.86
N LEU A 84 -3.24 -12.92 7.17
CA LEU A 84 -3.73 -14.14 7.80
C LEU A 84 -5.25 -14.26 7.72
N LEU A 85 -5.98 -13.16 7.80
CA LEU A 85 -7.43 -13.14 7.67
C LEU A 85 -7.91 -13.35 6.22
N SER A 86 -7.08 -13.07 5.22
CA SER A 86 -7.42 -13.14 3.79
C SER A 86 -7.30 -14.56 3.21
N THR A 87 -7.80 -15.58 3.91
CA THR A 87 -7.64 -16.99 3.52
C THR A 87 -8.42 -17.39 2.25
N HIS A 88 -9.42 -16.61 1.88
CA HIS A 88 -10.31 -16.83 0.74
C HIS A 88 -9.80 -16.20 -0.56
N SER A 89 -8.66 -15.50 -0.52
CA SER A 89 -8.11 -14.81 -1.70
C SER A 89 -6.76 -15.38 -2.11
N GLU A 90 -6.57 -15.53 -3.43
CA GLU A 90 -5.29 -15.96 -4.01
C GLU A 90 -4.33 -14.79 -4.20
N ILE A 91 -4.87 -13.60 -4.45
CA ILE A 91 -4.11 -12.36 -4.66
C ILE A 91 -4.35 -11.41 -3.49
N ILE A 92 -3.28 -10.86 -2.97
CA ILE A 92 -3.29 -9.89 -1.88
C ILE A 92 -2.71 -8.57 -2.38
N GLY A 93 -3.43 -7.48 -2.15
CA GLY A 93 -2.94 -6.12 -2.31
C GLY A 93 -2.74 -5.49 -0.94
N PHE A 94 -1.54 -5.01 -0.64
CA PHE A 94 -1.27 -4.15 0.51
C PHE A 94 -1.38 -2.70 0.05
N CYS A 95 -2.29 -1.94 0.63
CA CYS A 95 -2.64 -0.60 0.17
C CYS A 95 -2.67 0.39 1.32
N ASP A 96 -2.14 1.59 1.09
CA ASP A 96 -2.32 2.71 2.00
C ASP A 96 -3.71 3.33 1.80
N ILE A 97 -4.22 4.02 2.82
CA ILE A 97 -5.60 4.55 2.86
C ILE A 97 -5.79 5.88 2.13
N ASP A 98 -4.75 6.39 1.52
CA ASP A 98 -4.68 7.71 0.90
C ASP A 98 -4.10 7.68 -0.52
N VAL A 99 -3.98 6.47 -1.11
CA VAL A 99 -3.47 6.28 -2.46
C VAL A 99 -4.53 5.77 -3.43
N ILE A 100 -4.45 6.24 -4.68
CA ILE A 100 -5.35 5.86 -5.76
C ILE A 100 -4.52 5.25 -6.89
N ILE A 101 -4.94 4.06 -7.30
CA ILE A 101 -4.42 3.34 -8.46
C ILE A 101 -5.56 3.14 -9.45
N SER A 102 -5.25 3.19 -10.75
CA SER A 102 -6.22 2.83 -11.79
C SER A 102 -6.76 1.42 -11.58
N PRO A 103 -8.09 1.23 -11.54
CA PRO A 103 -8.69 -0.11 -11.49
C PRO A 103 -8.25 -1.02 -12.65
N ASP A 104 -8.01 -0.46 -13.85
CA ASP A 104 -7.49 -1.21 -15.01
C ASP A 104 -6.06 -1.73 -14.73
N ASN A 105 -5.20 -0.92 -14.10
CA ASN A 105 -3.85 -1.36 -13.74
C ASN A 105 -3.86 -2.41 -12.63
N ILE A 106 -4.79 -2.33 -11.69
CA ILE A 106 -5.01 -3.39 -10.70
C ILE A 106 -5.41 -4.69 -11.38
N LEU A 107 -6.37 -4.65 -12.33
CA LEU A 107 -6.77 -5.83 -13.10
C LEU A 107 -5.60 -6.43 -13.89
N LYS A 108 -4.80 -5.60 -14.58
CA LYS A 108 -3.59 -6.05 -15.29
C LYS A 108 -2.60 -6.73 -14.34
N THR A 109 -2.42 -6.16 -13.14
CA THR A 109 -1.56 -6.73 -12.10
C THR A 109 -2.05 -8.09 -11.63
N ILE A 110 -3.36 -8.24 -11.38
CA ILE A 110 -3.98 -9.50 -10.96
C ILE A 110 -3.82 -10.55 -12.05
N ASN A 111 -4.10 -10.21 -13.33
CA ASN A 111 -3.95 -11.11 -14.46
C ASN A 111 -2.51 -11.59 -14.60
N TYR A 112 -1.54 -10.67 -14.54
CA TYR A 112 -0.12 -11.01 -14.58
C TYR A 112 0.28 -11.99 -13.46
N LEU A 113 -0.11 -11.72 -12.21
CA LEU A 113 0.17 -12.59 -11.07
C LEU A 113 -0.51 -13.98 -11.20
N ASN A 114 -1.62 -14.07 -11.88
CA ASN A 114 -2.29 -15.34 -12.17
C ASN A 114 -1.57 -16.16 -13.24
N GLU A 115 -0.95 -15.50 -14.21
CA GLU A 115 -0.20 -16.14 -15.30
C GLU A 115 1.23 -16.49 -14.87
N HIS A 116 1.86 -15.67 -14.01
CA HIS A 116 3.25 -15.78 -13.57
C HIS A 116 3.36 -16.19 -12.09
N LYS A 117 3.33 -17.49 -11.83
CA LYS A 117 3.31 -18.04 -10.46
C LYS A 117 4.64 -17.82 -9.71
N GLU A 118 5.73 -17.63 -10.43
CA GLU A 118 7.08 -17.27 -9.92
C GLU A 118 7.17 -15.82 -9.43
N CYS A 119 6.24 -14.95 -9.85
CA CYS A 119 6.21 -13.57 -9.41
C CYS A 119 5.77 -13.49 -7.94
N GLY A 120 6.61 -12.91 -7.11
CA GLY A 120 6.33 -12.66 -5.69
C GLY A 120 5.50 -11.42 -5.48
N LEU A 121 5.93 -10.31 -6.10
CA LEU A 121 5.29 -9.01 -5.96
C LEU A 121 5.19 -8.27 -7.31
N MET A 122 4.09 -7.56 -7.49
CA MET A 122 3.90 -6.67 -8.63
C MET A 122 3.28 -5.35 -8.18
N TYR A 123 3.89 -4.24 -8.59
CA TYR A 123 3.36 -2.90 -8.37
C TYR A 123 2.37 -2.54 -9.48
N PRO A 124 1.14 -2.10 -9.16
CA PRO A 124 0.13 -1.69 -10.14
C PRO A 124 0.40 -0.29 -10.72
N TYR A 125 1.61 0.21 -10.58
CA TYR A 125 2.07 1.49 -11.10
C TYR A 125 3.56 1.44 -11.47
N ASN A 126 4.02 2.42 -12.26
CA ASN A 126 5.36 2.44 -12.86
C ASN A 126 6.47 3.00 -11.95
N GLY A 127 6.18 3.26 -10.67
CA GLY A 127 7.09 3.90 -9.73
C GLY A 127 6.86 5.41 -9.58
N LEU A 128 6.02 6.01 -10.45
CA LEU A 128 5.69 7.42 -10.35
C LEU A 128 4.69 7.66 -9.22
N PHE A 129 5.10 8.44 -8.22
CA PHE A 129 4.31 8.81 -7.05
C PHE A 129 3.94 10.29 -7.14
N LEU A 130 2.67 10.59 -7.32
CA LEU A 130 2.14 11.93 -7.55
C LEU A 130 1.32 12.41 -6.36
N CYS A 131 1.77 13.46 -5.67
CA CYS A 131 1.00 14.10 -4.61
C CYS A 131 0.06 15.15 -5.20
N THR A 132 -1.24 15.04 -4.91
CA THR A 132 -2.26 15.96 -5.39
C THR A 132 -2.43 17.17 -4.48
N SER A 133 -2.95 18.29 -5.01
CA SER A 133 -3.44 19.40 -4.22
C SER A 133 -4.82 19.10 -3.60
N GLU A 134 -5.22 19.90 -2.62
CA GLU A 134 -6.57 19.86 -2.04
C GLU A 134 -7.67 20.16 -3.07
N SER A 135 -7.38 20.96 -4.10
CA SER A 135 -8.33 21.25 -5.19
C SER A 135 -8.63 20.01 -6.01
N ILE A 136 -7.60 19.27 -6.40
CA ILE A 136 -7.74 18.00 -7.14
C ILE A 136 -8.44 16.95 -6.31
N LYS A 137 -8.06 16.79 -5.02
CA LYS A 137 -8.75 15.90 -4.09
C LYS A 137 -10.24 16.17 -4.05
N LYS A 138 -10.66 17.44 -3.93
CA LYS A 138 -12.08 17.84 -3.92
C LYS A 138 -12.79 17.57 -5.24
N GLU A 139 -12.15 17.78 -6.38
CA GLU A 139 -12.71 17.44 -7.69
C GLU A 139 -12.86 15.94 -7.86
N PHE A 140 -11.83 15.16 -7.49
CA PHE A 140 -11.87 13.71 -7.54
C PHE A 140 -12.96 13.13 -6.62
N ALA A 141 -13.09 13.63 -5.40
CA ALA A 141 -14.10 13.18 -4.45
C ALA A 141 -15.54 13.34 -4.95
N LYS A 142 -15.81 14.34 -5.82
CA LYS A 142 -17.13 14.55 -6.44
C LYS A 142 -17.44 13.55 -7.54
N THR A 143 -16.44 13.08 -8.24
CA THR A 143 -16.63 12.26 -9.45
C THR A 143 -16.39 10.78 -9.19
N LEU A 144 -15.43 10.45 -8.33
CA LEU A 144 -14.87 9.11 -8.07
C LEU A 144 -14.47 8.39 -9.38
N LYS A 145 -14.00 9.16 -10.39
CA LYS A 145 -13.56 8.65 -11.69
C LYS A 145 -12.06 8.84 -11.85
N TYR A 146 -11.33 7.78 -12.15
CA TYR A 146 -9.88 7.85 -12.36
C TYR A 146 -9.48 8.85 -13.44
N LEU A 147 -10.29 8.98 -14.50
CA LEU A 147 -10.13 9.97 -15.58
C LEU A 147 -10.02 11.42 -15.06
N THR A 148 -10.59 11.73 -13.88
CA THR A 148 -10.43 13.06 -13.28
C THR A 148 -8.98 13.35 -12.92
N LEU A 149 -8.25 12.35 -12.39
CA LEU A 149 -6.83 12.48 -12.06
C LEU A 149 -5.95 12.53 -13.31
N GLU A 150 -6.27 11.76 -14.34
CA GLU A 150 -5.49 11.70 -15.59
C GLU A 150 -5.37 13.06 -16.29
N LYS A 151 -6.35 13.95 -16.13
CA LYS A 151 -6.29 15.32 -16.67
C LYS A 151 -5.14 16.15 -16.10
N TYR A 152 -4.70 15.79 -14.88
CA TYR A 152 -3.64 16.49 -14.14
C TYR A 152 -2.28 15.80 -14.27
N PHE A 153 -2.16 14.79 -15.14
CA PHE A 153 -0.89 14.09 -15.30
C PHE A 153 0.22 15.08 -15.72
N PRO A 154 1.34 15.16 -14.98
CA PRO A 154 2.35 16.17 -15.23
C PRO A 154 3.08 15.93 -16.55
N SER A 155 3.40 16.98 -17.28
CA SER A 155 4.22 16.92 -18.49
C SER A 155 5.69 16.57 -18.20
N ASN A 156 6.14 16.83 -16.97
CA ASN A 156 7.47 16.50 -16.47
C ASN A 156 7.35 15.61 -15.23
N THR A 157 8.04 14.47 -15.24
CA THR A 157 8.03 13.47 -14.16
C THR A 157 9.32 13.43 -13.36
N SER A 158 10.14 14.47 -13.43
CA SER A 158 11.34 14.61 -12.58
C SER A 158 10.93 14.77 -11.10
N ILE A 159 11.68 14.17 -10.20
CA ILE A 159 11.44 14.28 -8.75
C ILE A 159 11.45 15.77 -8.35
N ASN A 160 10.53 16.14 -7.46
CA ASN A 160 10.28 17.50 -6.99
C ASN A 160 9.73 18.47 -8.05
N PHE A 161 9.34 17.99 -9.24
CA PHE A 161 8.61 18.84 -10.17
C PHE A 161 7.23 19.19 -9.56
N PHE A 162 6.91 20.49 -9.55
CA PHE A 162 5.65 21.01 -9.03
C PHE A 162 5.05 21.98 -10.04
N ASN A 163 3.78 21.81 -10.35
CA ASN A 163 3.04 22.67 -11.30
C ASN A 163 1.92 23.49 -10.66
N GLY A 164 1.90 23.62 -9.33
CA GLY A 164 0.83 24.26 -8.56
C GLY A 164 -0.24 23.31 -8.04
N ASP A 165 -0.45 22.17 -8.70
CA ASP A 165 -1.50 21.19 -8.38
C ASP A 165 -0.94 19.80 -8.09
N ILE A 166 0.13 19.39 -8.76
CA ILE A 166 0.78 18.09 -8.63
C ILE A 166 2.26 18.27 -8.26
N LEU A 167 2.67 17.55 -7.23
CA LEU A 167 4.08 17.36 -6.87
C LEU A 167 4.50 15.93 -7.24
N VAL A 168 5.56 15.78 -8.04
CA VAL A 168 6.21 14.50 -8.25
C VAL A 168 7.07 14.16 -7.04
N GLY A 169 6.54 13.34 -6.14
CA GLY A 169 7.24 12.93 -4.91
C GLY A 169 8.36 11.95 -5.19
N HIS A 170 8.10 10.95 -6.03
CA HIS A 170 9.07 9.94 -6.45
C HIS A 170 8.81 9.49 -7.88
N ASN A 171 9.85 9.01 -8.57
CA ASN A 171 9.75 8.38 -9.89
C ASN A 171 10.24 6.92 -9.92
N ASN A 172 10.61 6.37 -8.78
CA ASN A 172 10.93 4.96 -8.57
C ASN A 172 10.43 4.47 -7.20
N SER A 173 9.19 4.86 -6.83
CA SER A 173 8.58 4.47 -5.56
C SER A 173 8.32 2.98 -5.50
N VAL A 174 8.41 2.43 -4.28
CA VAL A 174 8.05 1.05 -3.91
C VAL A 174 7.01 1.03 -2.76
N GLY A 175 6.51 2.21 -2.35
CA GLY A 175 5.50 2.36 -1.30
C GLY A 175 4.08 2.52 -1.83
N GLY A 176 3.14 2.60 -0.92
CA GLY A 176 1.73 2.96 -1.14
C GLY A 176 0.83 1.81 -1.59
N CYS A 177 1.25 1.00 -2.56
CA CYS A 177 0.44 -0.14 -3.02
C CYS A 177 1.30 -1.20 -3.71
N VAL A 178 1.17 -2.47 -3.29
CA VAL A 178 1.82 -3.62 -3.92
C VAL A 178 0.93 -4.85 -3.84
N PHE A 179 0.91 -5.66 -4.90
CA PHE A 179 0.17 -6.91 -4.98
C PHE A 179 1.11 -8.11 -5.06
N GLY A 180 0.64 -9.26 -4.59
CA GLY A 180 1.35 -10.52 -4.73
C GLY A 180 0.44 -11.73 -4.52
N ARG A 181 0.95 -12.91 -4.89
CA ARG A 181 0.26 -14.16 -4.58
C ARG A 181 0.38 -14.45 -3.08
N ARG A 182 -0.77 -14.73 -2.46
CA ARG A 182 -0.85 -15.00 -1.02
C ARG A 182 0.18 -16.04 -0.56
N ASP A 183 0.29 -17.15 -1.28
CA ASP A 183 1.20 -18.24 -0.91
C ASP A 183 2.67 -17.82 -0.98
N ASN A 184 3.07 -17.03 -1.98
CA ASN A 184 4.43 -16.52 -2.10
C ASN A 184 4.73 -15.52 -0.98
N ILE A 185 3.78 -14.63 -0.67
CA ILE A 185 3.91 -13.67 0.43
C ILE A 185 4.07 -14.41 1.77
N ILE A 186 3.28 -15.47 2.03
CA ILE A 186 3.40 -16.28 3.25
C ILE A 186 4.76 -17.00 3.33
N LYS A 187 5.23 -17.58 2.23
CA LYS A 187 6.57 -18.21 2.16
C LYS A 187 7.68 -17.20 2.45
N CYS A 188 7.49 -15.94 2.07
CA CYS A 188 8.40 -14.84 2.39
C CYS A 188 8.15 -14.23 3.79
N LYS A 189 7.21 -14.77 4.60
CA LYS A 189 6.88 -14.27 5.94
C LYS A 189 6.25 -12.87 5.98
N GLY A 190 5.54 -12.44 4.92
CA GLY A 190 4.86 -11.14 4.89
C GLY A 190 5.79 -9.94 5.10
N TYR A 191 5.30 -8.89 5.72
CA TYR A 191 6.12 -7.74 6.15
C TYR A 191 6.92 -8.09 7.41
N ASN A 192 8.07 -7.45 7.59
CA ASN A 192 8.88 -7.60 8.80
C ASN A 192 8.29 -6.77 9.95
N SER A 193 7.66 -7.43 10.93
CA SER A 193 7.01 -6.79 12.07
C SER A 193 7.98 -6.07 13.04
N ASN A 194 9.29 -6.23 12.86
CA ASN A 194 10.29 -5.47 13.61
C ASN A 194 10.42 -4.01 13.15
N PHE A 195 9.83 -3.64 12.00
CA PHE A 195 9.70 -2.24 11.60
C PHE A 195 8.61 -1.57 12.41
N ILE A 196 8.96 -0.49 13.11
CA ILE A 196 8.07 0.28 13.96
C ILE A 196 8.03 1.72 13.46
N GLY A 197 6.81 2.27 13.34
CA GLY A 197 6.62 3.59 12.73
C GLY A 197 6.93 3.56 11.25
N TRP A 198 7.32 4.71 10.70
CA TRP A 198 7.60 4.89 9.29
C TRP A 198 9.10 4.68 8.97
N GLY A 199 9.39 4.08 7.82
CA GLY A 199 10.68 4.11 7.14
C GLY A 199 11.30 2.74 6.87
N TYR A 200 11.70 2.55 5.62
CA TYR A 200 12.42 1.41 5.06
C TYR A 200 11.65 0.09 4.92
N GLU A 201 10.46 -0.07 5.46
CA GLU A 201 9.67 -1.30 5.35
C GLU A 201 9.29 -1.60 3.90
N ASP A 202 8.96 -0.55 3.14
CA ASP A 202 8.61 -0.67 1.71
C ASP A 202 9.82 -1.00 0.81
N ASN A 203 11.04 -0.73 1.27
CA ASN A 203 12.28 -1.13 0.58
C ASN A 203 12.70 -2.55 0.96
N GLU A 204 12.60 -2.89 2.24
CA GLU A 204 13.00 -4.20 2.77
C GLU A 204 12.17 -5.33 2.16
N PHE A 205 10.85 -5.17 2.15
CA PHE A 205 9.93 -6.23 1.74
C PHE A 205 10.18 -6.73 0.31
N PRO A 206 10.16 -5.89 -0.74
CA PRO A 206 10.42 -6.33 -2.12
C PRO A 206 11.85 -6.84 -2.31
N ASN A 207 12.85 -6.23 -1.66
CA ASN A 207 14.23 -6.68 -1.73
C ASN A 207 14.39 -8.08 -1.15
N ARG A 208 13.79 -8.35 0.02
CA ARG A 208 13.79 -9.68 0.64
C ARG A 208 13.08 -10.71 -0.23
N VAL A 209 11.91 -10.37 -0.78
CA VAL A 209 11.17 -11.24 -1.70
C VAL A 209 12.03 -11.61 -2.92
N HIS A 210 12.70 -10.62 -3.52
CA HIS A 210 13.59 -10.84 -4.65
C HIS A 210 14.78 -11.75 -4.29
N LYS A 211 15.44 -11.47 -3.17
CA LYS A 211 16.59 -12.29 -2.70
C LYS A 211 16.21 -13.73 -2.33
N LEU A 212 14.98 -13.96 -1.95
CA LEU A 212 14.45 -15.32 -1.74
C LEU A 212 14.20 -16.09 -3.04
N GLY A 213 14.30 -15.41 -4.20
CA GLY A 213 14.22 -16.01 -5.53
C GLY A 213 12.88 -15.84 -6.21
N TYR A 214 12.06 -14.90 -5.78
CA TYR A 214 10.83 -14.51 -6.46
C TYR A 214 11.04 -13.25 -7.30
N ASP A 215 10.36 -13.17 -8.44
CA ASP A 215 10.37 -11.96 -9.23
C ASP A 215 9.60 -10.83 -8.56
N VAL A 216 10.13 -9.61 -8.67
CA VAL A 216 9.47 -8.37 -8.26
C VAL A 216 9.42 -7.45 -9.47
N THR A 217 8.23 -7.09 -9.89
CA THR A 217 8.01 -6.33 -11.12
C THR A 217 6.97 -5.22 -10.94
N ARG A 218 6.69 -4.47 -12.00
CA ARG A 218 5.73 -3.37 -12.00
C ARG A 218 5.10 -3.15 -13.38
N ILE A 219 3.95 -2.48 -13.40
CA ILE A 219 3.38 -1.93 -14.63
C ILE A 219 4.40 -0.95 -15.25
N ASN A 220 4.65 -1.09 -16.56
CA ASN A 220 5.60 -0.22 -17.29
C ASN A 220 4.89 0.70 -18.30
N GLU A 221 3.69 1.16 -17.98
CA GLU A 221 2.96 2.12 -18.80
C GLU A 221 3.28 3.54 -18.35
N LYS A 222 3.49 4.45 -19.31
CA LYS A 222 3.92 5.83 -19.04
C LYS A 222 3.03 6.57 -18.04
N ASN A 223 1.73 6.34 -18.09
CA ASN A 223 0.74 7.05 -17.25
C ASN A 223 0.24 6.20 -16.06
N ALA A 224 0.91 5.09 -15.77
CA ALA A 224 0.55 4.22 -14.64
C ALA A 224 1.11 4.77 -13.32
N ALA A 225 0.62 5.92 -12.89
CA ALA A 225 1.05 6.54 -11.62
C ALA A 225 0.23 6.06 -10.42
N LEU A 226 0.85 6.15 -9.24
CA LEU A 226 0.17 6.17 -7.97
C LEU A 226 -0.13 7.64 -7.60
N TRP A 227 -1.39 7.93 -7.27
CA TRP A 227 -1.82 9.23 -6.82
C TRP A 227 -2.02 9.23 -5.31
N HIS A 228 -1.40 10.19 -4.64
CA HIS A 228 -1.47 10.33 -3.19
C HIS A 228 -2.30 11.57 -2.82
N LEU A 229 -3.33 11.36 -2.01
CA LEU A 229 -4.17 12.44 -1.52
C LEU A 229 -3.47 13.21 -0.40
N PRO A 230 -3.61 14.54 -0.35
CA PRO A 230 -2.94 15.36 0.64
C PRO A 230 -3.49 15.10 2.05
N HIS A 231 -2.60 15.13 3.03
CA HIS A 231 -2.92 15.13 4.45
C HIS A 231 -1.78 15.81 5.23
N ASP A 232 -2.03 16.20 6.46
CA ASP A 232 -1.01 16.74 7.33
C ASP A 232 0.11 15.71 7.58
N GLY A 233 1.34 16.18 7.66
CA GLY A 233 2.52 15.34 7.88
C GLY A 233 3.35 15.04 6.63
N LEU A 234 2.88 15.34 5.40
CA LEU A 234 3.71 15.20 4.18
C LEU A 234 4.97 16.09 4.18
N ASN A 235 4.92 17.21 4.92
CA ASN A 235 6.04 18.16 5.05
C ASN A 235 6.86 17.96 6.33
N SER A 236 6.40 17.14 7.27
CA SER A 236 7.19 16.76 8.43
C SER A 236 8.24 15.72 8.00
N SER A 237 9.49 15.91 8.42
CA SER A 237 10.51 14.88 8.19
C SER A 237 10.17 13.67 9.05
N PRO A 238 9.65 12.57 8.49
CA PRO A 238 9.29 11.38 9.27
C PRO A 238 10.47 10.84 10.08
N LYS A 239 11.68 11.14 9.61
CA LYS A 239 12.93 10.80 10.27
C LYS A 239 13.09 11.45 11.65
N ALA A 240 12.65 12.70 11.82
CA ALA A 240 12.76 13.40 13.10
C ALA A 240 11.72 12.92 14.13
N GLU A 241 10.61 12.34 13.66
CA GLU A 241 9.47 11.95 14.50
C GLU A 241 9.46 10.45 14.87
N ASN A 242 10.18 9.61 14.11
CA ASN A 242 10.25 8.19 14.41
C ASN A 242 11.53 7.82 15.19
N PRO A 243 11.45 7.53 16.51
CA PRO A 243 12.60 7.12 17.29
C PRO A 243 13.21 5.78 16.83
N TYR A 244 12.46 4.97 16.07
CA TYR A 244 12.92 3.68 15.52
C TYR A 244 13.52 3.81 14.12
N TYR A 245 13.57 5.01 13.52
CA TYR A 245 14.03 5.21 12.14
C TYR A 245 15.41 4.61 11.86
N GLU A 246 16.36 4.80 12.78
CA GLU A 246 17.71 4.25 12.62
C GLU A 246 17.73 2.73 12.75
N ASN A 247 16.93 2.15 13.66
CA ASN A 247 16.76 0.70 13.76
C ASN A 247 16.14 0.13 12.47
N ASN A 248 15.11 0.77 11.92
CA ASN A 248 14.50 0.38 10.67
C ASN A 248 15.53 0.41 9.53
N ARG A 249 16.37 1.44 9.47
CA ARG A 249 17.47 1.55 8.49
C ARG A 249 18.46 0.40 8.60
N GLN A 250 18.83 0.00 9.82
CA GLN A 250 19.75 -1.11 10.05
C GLN A 250 19.14 -2.45 9.62
N LEU A 251 17.86 -2.69 9.89
CA LEU A 251 17.15 -3.87 9.43
C LEU A 251 17.11 -3.97 7.90
N SER A 252 16.79 -2.87 7.20
CA SER A 252 16.83 -2.83 5.74
C SER A 252 18.24 -3.08 5.20
N ASN A 253 19.26 -2.42 5.76
CA ASN A 253 20.65 -2.60 5.37
C ASN A 253 21.17 -4.04 5.61
N PHE A 254 20.66 -4.73 6.63
CA PHE A 254 20.96 -6.14 6.83
C PHE A 254 20.47 -6.97 5.63
N ILE A 255 19.21 -6.80 5.23
CA ILE A 255 18.66 -7.52 4.07
C ILE A 255 19.42 -7.15 2.79
N ASP A 256 19.79 -5.88 2.59
CA ASP A 256 20.55 -5.43 1.42
C ASP A 256 21.89 -6.16 1.26
N LYS A 257 22.55 -6.48 2.36
CA LYS A 257 23.88 -7.13 2.39
C LYS A 257 23.82 -8.65 2.51
N ALA A 258 22.75 -9.19 3.08
CA ALA A 258 22.60 -10.61 3.37
C ALA A 258 22.52 -11.45 2.09
N LYS A 259 23.07 -12.68 2.15
CA LYS A 259 22.83 -13.71 1.15
C LYS A 259 21.48 -14.39 1.43
N LYS A 260 21.00 -15.17 0.47
CA LYS A 260 19.73 -15.89 0.58
C LYS A 260 19.68 -16.79 1.83
N GLU A 261 20.76 -17.49 2.12
CA GLU A 261 20.87 -18.40 3.27
C GLU A 261 20.73 -17.64 4.58
N ASP A 262 21.40 -16.48 4.72
CA ASP A 262 21.32 -15.63 5.90
C ASP A 262 19.89 -15.12 6.13
N ILE A 263 19.19 -14.76 5.04
CA ILE A 263 17.78 -14.33 5.08
C ILE A 263 16.89 -15.48 5.52
N ILE A 264 17.08 -16.69 4.98
CA ILE A 264 16.31 -17.88 5.38
C ILE A 264 16.49 -18.16 6.88
N ASP A 265 17.71 -18.07 7.40
CA ASP A 265 17.99 -18.29 8.82
C ASP A 265 17.37 -17.20 9.69
N TYR A 266 17.44 -15.95 9.25
CA TYR A 266 16.78 -14.84 9.91
C TYR A 266 15.25 -15.02 9.97
N LEU A 267 14.63 -15.47 8.87
CA LEU A 267 13.18 -15.72 8.81
C LEU A 267 12.71 -16.87 9.74
N LYS A 268 13.59 -17.81 10.12
CA LYS A 268 13.26 -18.85 11.10
C LYS A 268 12.98 -18.28 12.50
N THR A 269 13.54 -17.09 12.78
CA THR A 269 13.32 -16.39 14.06
C THR A 269 12.00 -15.63 14.11
N TRP A 270 11.28 -15.51 12.97
CA TRP A 270 10.02 -14.77 12.90
C TRP A 270 8.82 -15.68 13.11
N ASN A 271 7.91 -15.22 13.94
CA ASN A 271 6.51 -15.62 13.80
C ASN A 271 5.86 -14.67 12.81
N LEU A 272 4.97 -15.17 11.96
CA LEU A 272 4.20 -14.29 11.05
C LEU A 272 3.27 -13.37 11.85
N ILE A 273 2.93 -13.80 13.05
CA ILE A 273 2.33 -13.05 14.19
C ILE A 273 2.79 -13.75 15.48
#